data_1f72e024cf2702c35496abdf8668a21a
#
_entry.id   1f72e024cf2702c35496abdf8668a21a
#
_cell.length_a   1.000
_cell.length_b   1.000
_cell.length_c   1.000
_cell.angle_alpha   90.00
_cell.angle_beta   90.00
_cell.angle_gamma   90.00
#
_symmetry.space_group_name_H-M   'P 1'
#
loop_
_entity.id
_entity.type
_entity.pdbx_description
1 polymer ?
#
loop_
_entity_poly.entity_id
_entity_poly.type
_entity_poly.pdbx_seq_one_letter_code
_entity_poly.pdbx_strand_id
1 'polypeptide(L)'
;MASTVAWDLACFPVQLTFRRARQEVELAGEKVLEGEILGLLLGSANRDERRFSAPDRFDLMRANSAHLAFGFGTHFCLGSNLARLEARVALEALLSRFRRFERVEPEVERAPSLLIRGPRSLFVRCS
;
A
#
# COMPACT_ATOMS: atom_id res chain seq x y z
N MET A 1 -5.52 19.40 -5.35
CA MET A 1 -4.76 18.20 -5.77
C MET A 1 -4.91 17.15 -4.67
N ALA A 2 -5.50 16.00 -4.96
CA ALA A 2 -5.52 14.91 -3.99
C ALA A 2 -4.09 14.43 -3.73
N SER A 3 -3.71 14.32 -2.45
CA SER A 3 -2.37 13.87 -2.09
C SER A 3 -2.18 12.42 -2.54
N THR A 4 -1.17 12.16 -3.35
CA THR A 4 -0.76 10.80 -3.79
C THR A 4 -0.54 9.85 -2.60
N VAL A 5 -0.23 10.39 -1.45
CA VAL A 5 0.07 9.67 -0.20
C VAL A 5 -1.13 8.89 0.35
N ALA A 6 -2.34 9.45 0.26
CA ALA A 6 -3.53 8.77 0.79
C ALA A 6 -3.87 7.50 0.00
N TRP A 7 -3.62 7.49 -1.29
CA TRP A 7 -3.80 6.32 -2.15
C TRP A 7 -2.82 5.22 -1.81
N ASP A 8 -1.57 5.57 -1.58
CA ASP A 8 -0.50 4.63 -1.27
C ASP A 8 -0.76 3.89 0.06
N LEU A 9 -1.30 4.57 1.08
CA LEU A 9 -1.61 3.94 2.37
C LEU A 9 -2.88 3.08 2.35
N ALA A 10 -3.94 3.54 1.67
CA ALA A 10 -5.23 2.86 1.67
C ALA A 10 -5.32 1.68 0.71
N CYS A 11 -4.63 1.77 -0.43
CA CYS A 11 -4.76 0.83 -1.56
C CYS A 11 -3.51 -0.02 -1.80
N PHE A 12 -2.64 -0.10 -0.82
CA PHE A 12 -1.38 -0.82 -0.96
C PHE A 12 -1.58 -2.33 -1.21
N PRO A 13 -1.21 -2.85 -2.39
CA PRO A 13 -1.46 -4.25 -2.74
C PRO A 13 -0.49 -5.21 -2.06
N VAL A 14 0.81 -4.89 -1.97
CA VAL A 14 1.83 -5.79 -1.41
C VAL A 14 1.81 -5.74 0.12
N GLN A 15 1.33 -6.79 0.75
CA GLN A 15 1.19 -6.86 2.21
C GLN A 15 2.45 -7.37 2.91
N LEU A 16 3.20 -8.24 2.24
CA LEU A 16 4.30 -8.98 2.82
C LEU A 16 5.44 -9.12 1.81
N THR A 17 6.66 -8.96 2.27
CA THR A 17 7.88 -9.30 1.53
C THR A 17 8.87 -10.00 2.46
N PHE A 18 9.91 -10.63 1.90
CA PHE A 18 10.87 -11.40 2.67
C PHE A 18 12.28 -10.84 2.54
N ARG A 19 13.07 -11.08 3.60
CA ARG A 19 14.50 -10.85 3.63
C ARG A 19 15.19 -12.04 4.25
N ARG A 20 16.42 -12.30 3.84
CA ARG A 20 17.29 -13.29 4.49
C ARG A 20 18.39 -12.53 5.23
N ALA A 21 18.60 -12.88 6.50
CA ALA A 21 19.71 -12.34 7.27
C ALA A 21 21.05 -12.80 6.67
N ARG A 22 21.93 -11.87 6.37
CA ARG A 22 23.26 -12.15 5.81
C ARG A 22 24.32 -12.39 6.90
N GLN A 23 24.00 -12.03 8.11
CA GLN A 23 24.77 -12.22 9.32
C GLN A 23 23.84 -12.20 10.51
N GLU A 24 24.32 -12.64 11.67
CA GLU A 24 23.58 -12.48 12.92
C GLU A 24 23.34 -11.01 13.20
N VAL A 25 22.12 -10.66 13.61
CA VAL A 25 21.71 -9.28 13.94
C VAL A 25 20.67 -9.30 15.05
N GLU A 26 20.67 -8.26 15.88
CA GLU A 26 19.61 -8.01 16.85
C GLU A 26 18.61 -7.00 16.28
N LEU A 27 17.32 -7.37 16.30
CA LEU A 27 16.22 -6.52 15.85
C LEU A 27 15.17 -6.41 16.96
N ALA A 28 14.98 -5.21 17.49
CA ALA A 28 14.02 -4.91 18.55
C ALA A 28 14.13 -5.82 19.79
N GLY A 29 15.34 -6.21 20.16
CA GLY A 29 15.64 -7.09 21.29
C GLY A 29 15.61 -8.58 20.96
N GLU A 30 15.27 -8.96 19.73
CA GLU A 30 15.25 -10.34 19.26
C GLU A 30 16.49 -10.66 18.41
N LYS A 31 17.08 -11.82 18.68
CA LYS A 31 18.24 -12.32 17.95
C LYS A 31 17.79 -13.02 16.67
N VAL A 32 18.31 -12.56 15.54
CA VAL A 32 18.11 -13.17 14.23
C VAL A 32 19.42 -13.79 13.76
N LEU A 33 19.42 -15.08 13.48
CA LEU A 33 20.60 -15.80 13.05
C LEU A 33 20.88 -15.61 11.55
N GLU A 34 22.14 -15.80 11.16
CA GLU A 34 22.50 -15.83 9.74
C GLU A 34 21.70 -16.91 8.99
N GLY A 35 21.19 -16.54 7.82
CA GLY A 35 20.41 -17.42 6.96
C GLY A 35 18.91 -17.44 7.26
N GLU A 36 18.46 -16.94 8.41
CA GLU A 36 17.04 -16.87 8.74
C GLU A 36 16.27 -15.96 7.80
N ILE A 37 15.00 -16.31 7.59
CA ILE A 37 14.07 -15.57 6.73
C ILE A 37 13.15 -14.72 7.59
N LEU A 38 13.16 -13.43 7.32
CA LEU A 38 12.29 -12.44 7.95
C LEU A 38 11.12 -12.10 7.04
N GLY A 39 9.91 -12.18 7.55
CA GLY A 39 8.70 -11.66 6.91
C GLY A 39 8.49 -10.20 7.29
N LEU A 40 8.54 -9.30 6.31
CA LEU A 40 8.30 -7.87 6.52
C LEU A 40 6.85 -7.54 6.19
N LEU A 41 6.05 -7.28 7.22
CA LEU A 41 4.62 -6.99 7.12
C LEU A 41 4.40 -5.52 6.74
N LEU A 42 4.56 -5.19 5.46
CA LEU A 42 4.46 -3.81 4.95
C LEU A 42 3.05 -3.23 5.16
N GLY A 43 2.01 -4.04 4.99
CA GLY A 43 0.64 -3.63 5.24
C GLY A 43 0.40 -3.22 6.69
N SER A 44 0.96 -3.96 7.65
CA SER A 44 0.91 -3.64 9.07
C SER A 44 1.74 -2.39 9.40
N ALA A 45 2.95 -2.30 8.86
CA ALA A 45 3.84 -1.16 9.09
C ALA A 45 3.24 0.17 8.62
N ASN A 46 2.46 0.15 7.53
CA ASN A 46 1.74 1.33 7.04
C ASN A 46 0.51 1.70 7.89
N ARG A 47 0.17 0.87 8.88
CA ARG A 47 -0.92 1.09 9.85
C ARG A 47 -0.42 1.18 11.29
N ASP A 48 0.86 1.37 11.49
CA ASP A 48 1.44 1.54 12.82
C ASP A 48 1.05 2.91 13.41
N GLU A 49 0.26 2.90 14.48
CA GLU A 49 -0.22 4.10 15.17
C GLU A 49 0.91 4.94 15.76
N ARG A 50 2.05 4.33 16.06
CA ARG A 50 3.26 5.03 16.51
C ARG A 50 3.86 5.91 15.41
N ARG A 51 3.53 5.60 14.16
CA ARG A 51 4.05 6.30 12.97
C ARG A 51 2.99 7.13 12.25
N PHE A 52 1.77 6.66 12.21
CA PHE A 52 0.67 7.28 11.47
C PHE A 52 -0.51 7.56 12.39
N SER A 53 -0.92 8.80 12.51
CA SER A 53 -2.12 9.18 13.25
C SER A 53 -3.37 8.68 12.50
N ALA A 54 -4.29 8.02 13.22
CA ALA A 54 -5.51 7.43 12.67
C ALA A 54 -5.24 6.60 11.38
N PRO A 55 -4.40 5.54 11.46
CA PRO A 55 -3.88 4.85 10.28
C PRO A 55 -4.96 4.13 9.46
N ASP A 56 -6.08 3.77 10.07
CA ASP A 56 -7.21 3.12 9.40
C ASP A 56 -8.12 4.10 8.64
N ARG A 57 -7.94 5.40 8.89
CA ARG A 57 -8.72 6.43 8.21
C ARG A 57 -8.11 6.73 6.84
N PHE A 58 -8.93 6.66 5.80
CA PHE A 58 -8.59 7.20 4.49
C PHE A 58 -8.62 8.72 4.54
N ASP A 59 -7.46 9.35 4.41
CA ASP A 59 -7.30 10.79 4.55
C ASP A 59 -6.47 11.35 3.40
N LEU A 60 -7.13 12.04 2.47
CA LEU A 60 -6.50 12.67 1.31
C LEU A 60 -5.55 13.82 1.67
N MET A 61 -5.69 14.37 2.87
CA MET A 61 -4.88 15.50 3.35
C MET A 61 -3.75 15.07 4.29
N ARG A 62 -3.51 13.78 4.42
CA ARG A 62 -2.47 13.26 5.30
C ARG A 62 -1.09 13.82 4.93
N ALA A 63 -0.48 14.53 5.86
CA ALA A 63 0.81 15.20 5.65
C ALA A 63 2.02 14.24 5.65
N ASN A 64 1.92 13.11 6.38
CA ASN A 64 3.03 12.17 6.50
C ASN A 64 3.07 11.19 5.32
N SER A 65 4.15 11.26 4.55
CA SER A 65 4.37 10.45 3.34
C SER A 65 5.39 9.31 3.52
N ALA A 66 5.88 9.07 4.74
CA ALA A 66 6.89 8.05 5.03
C ALA A 66 6.32 6.63 5.04
N HIS A 67 5.49 6.29 4.05
CA HIS A 67 4.90 4.97 3.89
C HIS A 67 5.86 4.00 3.20
N LEU A 68 5.65 2.71 3.43
CA LEU A 68 6.41 1.61 2.83
C LEU A 68 5.68 0.94 1.65
N ALA A 69 4.71 1.61 1.04
CA ALA A 69 3.91 1.07 -0.06
C ALA A 69 4.77 0.63 -1.26
N PHE A 70 5.83 1.35 -1.53
CA PHE A 70 6.80 1.02 -2.57
C PHE A 70 8.12 0.46 -2.03
N GLY A 71 8.13 -0.01 -0.78
CA GLY A 71 9.33 -0.49 -0.11
C GLY A 71 10.25 0.63 0.35
N PHE A 72 11.51 0.27 0.63
CA PHE A 72 12.53 1.19 1.12
C PHE A 72 13.94 0.73 0.73
N GLY A 73 14.89 1.68 0.64
CA GLY A 73 16.31 1.41 0.39
C GLY A 73 16.58 0.91 -1.04
N THR A 74 17.55 0.02 -1.18
CA THR A 74 18.03 -0.52 -2.47
C THR A 74 16.95 -1.32 -3.23
N HIS A 75 15.92 -1.79 -2.54
CA HIS A 75 14.78 -2.50 -3.10
C HIS A 75 13.52 -1.64 -3.25
N PHE A 76 13.68 -0.32 -3.22
CA PHE A 76 12.57 0.58 -3.53
C PHE A 76 12.01 0.27 -4.92
N CYS A 77 10.69 0.27 -5.05
CA CYS A 77 10.00 -0.13 -6.28
C CYS A 77 10.46 0.69 -7.49
N LEU A 78 11.06 0.02 -8.46
CA LEU A 78 11.52 0.65 -9.71
C LEU A 78 10.37 1.31 -10.49
N GLY A 79 9.19 0.68 -10.47
CA GLY A 79 7.99 1.15 -11.16
C GLY A 79 7.18 2.20 -10.40
N SER A 80 7.64 2.71 -9.25
CA SER A 80 6.85 3.61 -8.39
C SER A 80 6.39 4.89 -9.09
N ASN A 81 7.26 5.48 -9.92
CA ASN A 81 6.92 6.68 -10.68
C ASN A 81 5.89 6.41 -11.79
N LEU A 82 6.03 5.27 -12.47
CA LEU A 82 5.07 4.83 -13.49
C LEU A 82 3.70 4.55 -12.85
N ALA A 83 3.66 3.79 -11.77
CA ALA A 83 2.42 3.48 -11.05
C ALA A 83 1.67 4.76 -10.60
N ARG A 84 2.41 5.75 -10.08
CA ARG A 84 1.82 7.04 -9.71
C ARG A 84 1.30 7.82 -10.92
N LEU A 85 2.03 7.79 -12.02
CA LEU A 85 1.60 8.44 -13.27
C LEU A 85 0.33 7.78 -13.80
N GLU A 86 0.29 6.46 -13.90
CA GLU A 86 -0.87 5.71 -14.36
C GLU A 86 -2.10 5.98 -13.48
N ALA A 87 -1.95 5.92 -12.16
CA ALA A 87 -3.04 6.21 -11.22
C ALA A 87 -3.57 7.65 -11.40
N ARG A 88 -2.67 8.63 -11.53
CA ARG A 88 -3.05 10.03 -11.75
C ARG A 88 -3.81 10.21 -13.05
N VAL A 89 -3.28 9.72 -14.16
CA VAL A 89 -3.90 9.85 -15.50
C VAL A 89 -5.28 9.18 -15.52
N ALA A 90 -5.38 7.97 -14.95
CA ALA A 90 -6.65 7.25 -14.89
C ALA A 90 -7.70 8.01 -14.07
N LEU A 91 -7.31 8.53 -12.89
CA LEU A 91 -8.20 9.28 -12.03
C LEU A 91 -8.63 10.61 -12.64
N GLU A 92 -7.70 11.35 -13.24
CA GLU A 92 -8.01 12.60 -13.96
C GLU A 92 -9.00 12.35 -15.10
N ALA A 93 -8.80 11.29 -15.88
CA ALA A 93 -9.70 10.91 -16.96
C ALA A 93 -11.10 10.52 -16.45
N LEU A 94 -11.19 9.78 -15.34
CA LEU A 94 -12.46 9.40 -14.73
C LEU A 94 -13.19 10.62 -14.15
N LEU A 95 -12.50 11.43 -13.36
CA LEU A 95 -13.07 12.59 -12.68
C LEU A 95 -13.46 13.73 -13.65
N SER A 96 -12.84 13.79 -14.83
CA SER A 96 -13.25 14.73 -15.87
C SER A 96 -14.57 14.36 -16.56
N ARG A 97 -14.89 13.06 -16.59
CA ARG A 97 -16.08 12.53 -17.29
C ARG A 97 -17.28 12.34 -16.38
N PHE A 98 -17.02 11.93 -15.12
CA PHE A 98 -18.06 11.51 -14.18
C PHE A 98 -17.97 12.34 -12.90
N ARG A 99 -19.13 12.70 -12.35
CA ARG A 99 -19.23 13.46 -11.10
C ARG A 99 -19.51 12.58 -9.90
N ARG A 100 -20.06 11.40 -10.13
CA ARG A 100 -20.48 10.49 -9.08
C ARG A 100 -19.98 9.08 -9.35
N PHE A 101 -19.53 8.44 -8.29
CA PHE A 101 -19.03 7.05 -8.31
C PHE A 101 -19.70 6.30 -7.17
N GLU A 102 -20.39 5.23 -7.49
CA GLU A 102 -21.05 4.39 -6.51
C GLU A 102 -20.58 2.94 -6.70
N ARG A 103 -20.18 2.31 -5.62
CA ARG A 103 -19.87 0.89 -5.65
C ARG A 103 -21.19 0.10 -5.82
N VAL A 104 -21.22 -0.80 -6.80
CA VAL A 104 -22.42 -1.60 -7.11
C VAL A 104 -22.62 -2.71 -6.08
N GLU A 105 -21.54 -3.38 -5.70
CA GLU A 105 -21.59 -4.50 -4.76
C GLU A 105 -21.14 -4.06 -3.36
N PRO A 106 -21.86 -4.46 -2.29
CA PRO A 106 -21.50 -4.11 -0.92
C PRO A 106 -20.20 -4.77 -0.45
N GLU A 107 -19.91 -5.96 -0.99
CA GLU A 107 -18.70 -6.71 -0.68
C GLU A 107 -17.78 -6.80 -1.89
N VAL A 108 -16.49 -6.81 -1.63
CA VAL A 108 -15.45 -6.91 -2.67
C VAL A 108 -14.72 -8.23 -2.48
N GLU A 109 -14.88 -9.13 -3.44
CA GLU A 109 -14.11 -10.36 -3.47
C GLU A 109 -12.63 -10.05 -3.68
N ARG A 110 -11.79 -10.58 -2.80
CA ARG A 110 -10.33 -10.38 -2.86
C ARG A 110 -9.64 -11.59 -3.44
N ALA A 111 -8.52 -11.36 -4.10
CA ALA A 111 -7.63 -12.45 -4.52
C ALA A 111 -7.12 -13.22 -3.28
N PRO A 112 -7.15 -14.57 -3.29
CA PRO A 112 -6.68 -15.40 -2.19
C PRO A 112 -5.15 -15.42 -2.17
N SER A 113 -4.54 -14.40 -1.60
CA SER A 113 -3.08 -14.26 -1.49
C SER A 113 -2.69 -13.62 -0.18
N LEU A 114 -1.68 -14.17 0.47
CA LEU A 114 -1.06 -13.56 1.66
C LEU A 114 -0.11 -12.42 1.29
N LEU A 115 0.45 -12.45 0.09
CA LEU A 115 1.45 -11.48 -0.35
C LEU A 115 0.83 -10.23 -0.94
N ILE A 116 -0.26 -10.42 -1.71
CA ILE A 116 -0.89 -9.33 -2.46
C ILE A 116 -2.36 -9.26 -2.07
N ARG A 117 -2.80 -8.08 -1.65
CA ARG A 117 -4.19 -7.81 -1.31
C ARG A 117 -4.80 -6.87 -2.34
N GLY A 118 -5.71 -7.38 -3.14
CA GLY A 118 -6.43 -6.58 -4.14
C GLY A 118 -7.80 -7.17 -4.44
N PRO A 119 -8.73 -6.36 -4.95
CA PRO A 119 -9.99 -6.87 -5.46
C PRO A 119 -9.76 -7.70 -6.72
N ARG A 120 -10.54 -8.75 -6.90
CA ARG A 120 -10.63 -9.47 -8.19
C ARG A 120 -11.32 -8.63 -9.25
N SER A 121 -12.36 -7.93 -8.81
CA SER A 121 -13.14 -7.00 -9.62
C SER A 121 -13.71 -5.91 -8.72
N LEU A 122 -13.95 -4.75 -9.27
CA LEU A 122 -14.62 -3.65 -8.59
C LEU A 122 -15.62 -3.02 -9.56
N PHE A 123 -16.89 -3.34 -9.40
CA PHE A 123 -17.95 -2.77 -10.21
C PHE A 123 -18.40 -1.43 -9.65
N VAL A 124 -18.30 -0.40 -10.48
CA VAL A 124 -18.62 0.98 -10.11
C VAL A 124 -19.60 1.54 -11.12
N ARG A 125 -20.67 2.14 -10.61
CA ARG A 125 -21.60 2.94 -11.41
C ARG A 125 -21.08 4.36 -11.45
N CYS A 126 -20.95 4.90 -12.65
CA CYS A 126 -20.48 6.26 -12.89
C CYS A 126 -21.61 7.10 -13.50
N SER A 127 -21.81 8.33 -13.04
CA SER A 127 -22.79 9.30 -13.58
C SER A 127 -22.27 10.74 -13.49
#